data_d20792141527fbad3e99b16236ea88e5
#
_entry.id   d20792141527fbad3e99b16236ea88e5
#
_cell.length_a   1.000
_cell.length_b   1.000
_cell.length_c   1.000
_cell.angle_alpha   90.00
_cell.angle_beta   90.00
_cell.angle_gamma   90.00
#
_symmetry.space_group_name_H-M   'P 1'
#
loop_
_entity.id
_entity.type
_entity.pdbx_description
1 polymer ?
#
loop_
_entity_poly.entity_id
_entity_poly.type
_entity_poly.pdbx_seq_one_letter_code
_entity_poly.pdbx_strand_id
1 'polypeptide(L)'
;MRHLIVPSVDTQHWLDELKTREWLAAGLGILTQEDGMKAIPLADLAPISSDQFWRDLSHIDIVREQESVKNWTDLLDEKLYQEFKDYWPRAYEIIGDILIVKIEPEVYDHREEIGKAMVNRIPNIRLVCADNGVSGEFRVRNLSPLSSRDGSTDTLTRIRENGNYILIDPTKAYFSSRLSNERRGNLDSAIELSHQLNRKITICDPYAGVGPSLANLLCQDGLVDTI
;
A
#
# COMPACT_ATOMS: atom_id res chain seq x y z
N MET A 1 -4.82 -10.83 25.46
CA MET A 1 -5.40 -9.47 25.24
C MET A 1 -6.82 -9.61 24.76
N ARG A 2 -7.74 -8.88 25.40
CA ARG A 2 -9.18 -8.95 25.08
C ARG A 2 -9.50 -8.25 23.76
N HIS A 3 -10.37 -8.87 22.96
CA HIS A 3 -10.88 -8.34 21.70
C HIS A 3 -12.41 -8.37 21.71
N LEU A 4 -13.02 -7.35 21.11
CA LEU A 4 -14.44 -7.29 20.82
C LEU A 4 -14.70 -7.97 19.47
N ILE A 5 -15.67 -8.88 19.43
CA ILE A 5 -16.07 -9.56 18.20
C ILE A 5 -17.30 -8.88 17.62
N VAL A 6 -17.18 -8.41 16.38
CA VAL A 6 -18.26 -7.72 15.69
C VAL A 6 -18.40 -8.21 14.23
N PRO A 7 -19.59 -8.13 13.63
CA PRO A 7 -19.76 -8.34 12.20
C PRO A 7 -18.89 -7.37 11.37
N SER A 8 -18.40 -7.80 10.22
CA SER A 8 -17.58 -6.95 9.34
C SER A 8 -18.29 -5.65 8.95
N VAL A 9 -19.60 -5.67 8.78
CA VAL A 9 -20.42 -4.49 8.43
C VAL A 9 -20.44 -3.43 9.54
N ASP A 10 -20.30 -3.83 10.80
CA ASP A 10 -20.36 -2.93 11.97
C ASP A 10 -18.97 -2.48 12.42
N THR A 11 -17.91 -2.96 11.77
CA THR A 11 -16.52 -2.71 12.19
C THR A 11 -16.20 -1.22 12.30
N GLN A 12 -16.60 -0.41 11.31
CA GLN A 12 -16.30 1.03 11.30
C GLN A 12 -17.02 1.75 12.44
N HIS A 13 -18.28 1.42 12.67
CA HIS A 13 -19.06 1.99 13.78
C HIS A 13 -18.36 1.74 15.13
N TRP A 14 -17.95 0.51 15.38
CA TRP A 14 -17.27 0.16 16.63
C TRP A 14 -15.88 0.77 16.76
N LEU A 15 -15.15 0.92 15.66
CA LEU A 15 -13.87 1.62 15.69
C LEU A 15 -14.01 3.08 16.10
N ASP A 16 -15.01 3.78 15.58
CA ASP A 16 -15.25 5.18 15.90
C ASP A 16 -15.71 5.35 17.35
N GLU A 17 -16.58 4.46 17.83
CA GLU A 17 -17.03 4.43 19.23
C GLU A 17 -15.90 4.15 20.21
N LEU A 18 -15.07 3.13 19.93
CA LEU A 18 -13.93 2.76 20.77
C LEU A 18 -12.82 3.81 20.78
N LYS A 19 -12.58 4.49 19.64
CA LYS A 19 -11.62 5.61 19.57
C LYS A 19 -12.09 6.79 20.42
N THR A 20 -13.37 7.17 20.28
CA THR A 20 -13.95 8.31 21.02
C THR A 20 -13.85 8.11 22.54
N ARG A 21 -13.91 6.86 23.00
CA ARG A 21 -13.82 6.49 24.42
C ARG A 21 -12.41 6.13 24.89
N GLU A 22 -11.42 6.16 24.01
CA GLU A 22 -10.05 5.73 24.29
C GLU A 22 -9.94 4.24 24.70
N TRP A 23 -10.89 3.40 24.24
CA TRP A 23 -10.94 1.97 24.54
C TRP A 23 -10.34 1.09 23.46
N LEU A 24 -9.88 1.66 22.36
CA LEU A 24 -9.17 0.94 21.31
C LEU A 24 -7.70 0.80 21.69
N ALA A 25 -7.17 -0.42 21.64
CA ALA A 25 -5.74 -0.63 21.87
C ALA A 25 -4.90 -0.03 20.74
N ALA A 26 -4.01 0.91 21.09
CA ALA A 26 -3.16 1.60 20.11
C ALA A 26 -2.12 0.67 19.49
N GLY A 27 -1.84 0.87 18.20
CA GLY A 27 -0.77 0.17 17.47
C GLY A 27 -1.08 -1.28 17.11
N LEU A 28 -2.32 -1.75 17.32
CA LEU A 28 -2.73 -3.11 17.00
C LEU A 28 -3.80 -3.12 15.91
N GLY A 29 -3.62 -3.99 14.92
CA GLY A 29 -4.58 -4.18 13.82
C GLY A 29 -5.79 -5.01 14.23
N ILE A 30 -6.88 -4.90 13.45
CA ILE A 30 -8.07 -5.73 13.57
C ILE A 30 -7.76 -7.10 12.97
N LEU A 31 -8.17 -8.17 13.65
CA LEU A 31 -8.05 -9.52 13.12
C LEU A 31 -9.33 -9.95 12.41
N THR A 32 -9.18 -10.66 11.31
CA THR A 32 -10.31 -11.33 10.65
C THR A 32 -10.52 -12.69 11.30
N GLN A 33 -11.75 -12.95 11.72
CA GLN A 33 -12.21 -14.23 12.23
C GLN A 33 -12.98 -14.97 11.14
N GLU A 34 -13.31 -16.22 11.41
CA GLU A 34 -14.21 -17.00 10.56
C GLU A 34 -15.60 -16.36 10.48
N ASP A 35 -16.41 -16.76 9.50
CA ASP A 35 -17.81 -16.33 9.32
C ASP A 35 -18.01 -14.80 9.14
N GLY A 36 -17.01 -14.08 8.62
CA GLY A 36 -17.14 -12.66 8.34
C GLY A 36 -17.12 -11.77 9.59
N MET A 37 -16.66 -12.30 10.71
CA MET A 37 -16.49 -11.54 11.95
C MET A 37 -15.13 -10.84 12.02
N LYS A 38 -15.05 -9.78 12.80
CA LYS A 38 -13.81 -9.02 13.09
C LYS A 38 -13.56 -8.97 14.59
N ALA A 39 -12.29 -9.13 14.99
CA ALA A 39 -11.85 -8.98 16.36
C ALA A 39 -11.09 -7.65 16.51
N ILE A 40 -11.69 -6.71 17.25
CA ILE A 40 -11.14 -5.37 17.50
C ILE A 40 -10.42 -5.39 18.84
N PRO A 41 -9.12 -5.04 18.92
CA PRO A 41 -8.36 -5.10 20.16
C PRO A 41 -8.81 -4.01 21.15
N LEU A 42 -9.05 -4.38 22.40
CA LEU A 42 -9.48 -3.47 23.46
C LEU A 42 -8.30 -3.05 24.34
N ALA A 43 -8.26 -1.78 24.69
CA ALA A 43 -7.36 -1.24 25.71
C ALA A 43 -7.75 -1.74 27.12
N ASP A 44 -6.81 -1.69 28.05
CA ASP A 44 -7.05 -2.09 29.45
C ASP A 44 -8.11 -1.22 30.15
N LEU A 45 -8.28 0.02 29.69
CA LEU A 45 -9.30 0.96 30.16
C LEU A 45 -10.73 0.62 29.71
N ALA A 46 -10.89 -0.28 28.75
CA ALA A 46 -12.21 -0.68 28.26
C ALA A 46 -12.97 -1.47 29.36
N PRO A 47 -14.29 -1.26 29.51
CA PRO A 47 -15.11 -1.98 30.47
C PRO A 47 -14.92 -3.49 30.39
N ILE A 48 -15.13 -4.20 31.50
CA ILE A 48 -15.05 -5.67 31.51
C ILE A 48 -16.12 -6.28 30.60
N SER A 49 -15.89 -7.49 30.09
CA SER A 49 -16.78 -8.15 29.13
C SER A 49 -18.23 -8.35 29.58
N SER A 50 -18.46 -8.33 30.89
CA SER A 50 -19.80 -8.44 31.49
C SER A 50 -20.51 -7.09 31.67
N ASP A 51 -19.88 -5.98 31.28
CA ASP A 51 -20.49 -4.65 31.39
C ASP A 51 -21.70 -4.52 30.47
N GLN A 52 -22.74 -3.83 30.92
CA GLN A 52 -23.98 -3.60 30.18
C GLN A 52 -23.75 -2.80 28.86
N PHE A 53 -22.65 -2.06 28.77
CA PHE A 53 -22.29 -1.33 27.54
C PHE A 53 -22.15 -2.27 26.34
N TRP A 54 -21.58 -3.45 26.55
CA TRP A 54 -21.35 -4.42 25.48
C TRP A 54 -22.61 -5.15 25.02
N ARG A 55 -23.69 -5.11 25.82
CA ARG A 55 -24.93 -5.85 25.58
C ARG A 55 -24.65 -7.33 25.29
N ASP A 56 -25.01 -7.79 24.07
CA ASP A 56 -24.83 -9.18 23.64
C ASP A 56 -23.56 -9.41 22.81
N LEU A 57 -22.62 -8.46 22.83
CA LEU A 57 -21.38 -8.58 22.06
C LEU A 57 -20.41 -9.55 22.71
N SER A 58 -19.88 -10.43 21.88
CA SER A 58 -18.91 -11.43 22.32
C SER A 58 -17.51 -10.84 22.43
N HIS A 59 -16.76 -11.39 23.38
CA HIS A 59 -15.34 -11.07 23.59
C HIS A 59 -14.53 -12.34 23.50
N ILE A 60 -13.31 -12.22 23.00
CA ILE A 60 -12.34 -13.30 22.98
C ILE A 60 -10.99 -12.81 23.49
N ASP A 61 -10.31 -13.62 24.26
CA ASP A 61 -8.93 -13.38 24.62
C ASP A 61 -8.02 -14.04 23.57
N ILE A 62 -7.34 -13.20 22.79
CA ILE A 62 -6.37 -13.65 21.81
C ILE A 62 -4.98 -13.43 22.40
N VAL A 63 -4.22 -14.50 22.55
CA VAL A 63 -2.79 -14.40 22.81
C VAL A 63 -2.16 -13.91 21.51
N ARG A 64 -1.92 -12.61 21.43
CA ARG A 64 -1.04 -12.09 20.41
C ARG A 64 0.37 -12.37 20.90
N GLU A 65 1.08 -13.25 20.24
CA GLU A 65 2.52 -13.14 20.25
C GLU A 65 2.78 -11.70 19.78
N GLN A 66 3.37 -10.89 20.65
CA GLN A 66 3.86 -9.59 20.23
C GLN A 66 4.78 -9.89 19.05
N GLU A 67 4.35 -9.59 17.83
CA GLU A 67 5.28 -9.47 16.73
C GLU A 67 6.26 -8.38 17.17
N SER A 68 7.36 -8.80 17.74
CA SER A 68 8.46 -7.91 18.18
C SER A 68 9.05 -7.15 16.99
N VAL A 69 8.78 -7.65 15.79
CA VAL A 69 9.24 -7.10 14.51
C VAL A 69 8.30 -5.98 14.06
N LYS A 70 8.59 -4.76 14.48
CA LYS A 70 7.84 -3.56 14.06
C LYS A 70 8.33 -3.01 12.72
N ASN A 71 9.63 -3.17 12.44
CA ASN A 71 10.28 -2.66 11.25
C ASN A 71 11.03 -3.79 10.53
N TRP A 72 11.31 -3.65 9.23
CA TRP A 72 12.12 -4.59 8.49
C TRP A 72 13.56 -4.68 9.05
N THR A 73 14.08 -3.60 9.62
CA THR A 73 15.39 -3.55 10.27
C THR A 73 15.51 -4.49 11.49
N ASP A 74 14.39 -4.83 12.13
CA ASP A 74 14.38 -5.77 13.26
C ASP A 74 14.69 -7.21 12.84
N LEU A 75 14.72 -7.49 11.52
CA LEU A 75 15.10 -8.75 10.93
C LEU A 75 16.60 -8.82 10.58
N LEU A 76 17.34 -7.73 10.74
CA LEU A 76 18.77 -7.69 10.55
C LEU A 76 19.50 -8.21 11.80
N ASP A 77 20.73 -8.69 11.62
CA ASP A 77 21.61 -8.97 12.75
C ASP A 77 21.83 -7.71 13.59
N GLU A 78 21.72 -7.81 14.92
CA GLU A 78 21.79 -6.65 15.82
C GLU A 78 23.14 -5.92 15.72
N LYS A 79 24.26 -6.64 15.56
CA LYS A 79 25.59 -6.02 15.43
C LYS A 79 25.68 -5.27 14.13
N LEU A 80 25.23 -5.89 13.04
CA LEU A 80 25.18 -5.29 11.72
C LEU A 80 24.29 -4.05 11.73
N TYR A 81 23.10 -4.13 12.37
CA TYR A 81 22.21 -2.97 12.48
C TYR A 81 22.88 -1.80 13.18
N GLN A 82 23.55 -2.01 14.32
CA GLN A 82 24.20 -0.96 15.08
C GLN A 82 25.41 -0.35 14.36
N GLU A 83 26.17 -1.18 13.63
CA GLU A 83 27.34 -0.72 12.85
C GLU A 83 26.97 0.30 11.79
N PHE A 84 25.83 0.08 11.08
CA PHE A 84 25.39 0.93 9.97
C PHE A 84 24.12 1.71 10.28
N LYS A 85 23.83 2.01 11.54
CA LYS A 85 22.55 2.56 12.03
C LYS A 85 22.04 3.78 11.25
N ASP A 86 22.93 4.65 10.78
CA ASP A 86 22.58 5.90 10.12
C ASP A 86 22.38 5.75 8.61
N TYR A 87 22.77 4.62 8.03
CA TYR A 87 22.78 4.37 6.59
C TYR A 87 21.64 3.46 6.08
N TRP A 88 20.89 2.84 7.00
CA TRP A 88 19.77 1.99 6.60
C TRP A 88 18.69 2.81 5.88
N PRO A 89 18.12 2.29 4.78
CA PRO A 89 17.04 2.95 4.05
C PRO A 89 15.85 3.30 4.95
N ARG A 90 15.49 4.59 4.99
CA ARG A 90 14.35 5.10 5.77
C ARG A 90 13.09 5.29 4.94
N ALA A 91 13.23 5.27 3.62
CA ALA A 91 12.14 5.46 2.68
C ALA A 91 12.26 4.49 1.51
N TYR A 92 11.11 4.06 1.01
CA TYR A 92 10.98 3.24 -0.18
C TYR A 92 9.70 3.62 -0.92
N GLU A 93 9.60 3.22 -2.17
CA GLU A 93 8.40 3.37 -2.99
C GLU A 93 7.82 2.00 -3.31
N ILE A 94 6.49 1.90 -3.37
CA ILE A 94 5.80 0.67 -3.79
C ILE A 94 5.04 0.96 -5.07
N ILE A 95 5.28 0.15 -6.09
CA ILE A 95 4.53 0.14 -7.35
C ILE A 95 3.97 -1.26 -7.52
N GLY A 96 2.66 -1.42 -7.34
CA GLY A 96 2.00 -2.72 -7.34
C GLY A 96 2.52 -3.63 -6.23
N ASP A 97 3.19 -4.72 -6.60
CA ASP A 97 3.83 -5.68 -5.71
C ASP A 97 5.36 -5.57 -5.69
N ILE A 98 5.91 -4.48 -6.25
CA ILE A 98 7.35 -4.20 -6.28
C ILE A 98 7.67 -3.08 -5.30
N LEU A 99 8.64 -3.34 -4.42
CA LEU A 99 9.22 -2.35 -3.53
C LEU A 99 10.56 -1.86 -4.11
N ILE A 100 10.69 -0.56 -4.23
CA ILE A 100 11.86 0.11 -4.81
C ILE A 100 12.53 0.93 -3.71
N VAL A 101 13.79 0.63 -3.43
CA VAL A 101 14.55 1.24 -2.33
C VAL A 101 15.90 1.74 -2.81
N LYS A 102 16.27 2.94 -2.39
CA LYS A 102 17.63 3.46 -2.61
C LYS A 102 18.56 2.87 -1.55
N ILE A 103 19.67 2.30 -1.98
CA ILE A 103 20.70 1.74 -1.11
C ILE A 103 21.87 2.72 -1.07
N GLU A 104 22.23 3.16 0.13
CA GLU A 104 23.40 4.02 0.31
C GLU A 104 24.69 3.21 0.13
N PRO A 105 25.78 3.84 -0.35
CA PRO A 105 27.04 3.15 -0.64
C PRO A 105 27.61 2.38 0.55
N GLU A 106 27.44 2.90 1.76
CA GLU A 106 27.95 2.34 3.01
C GLU A 106 27.34 0.98 3.35
N VAL A 107 26.11 0.71 2.90
CA VAL A 107 25.38 -0.55 3.14
C VAL A 107 25.16 -1.35 1.86
N TYR A 108 25.82 -0.99 0.79
CA TYR A 108 25.63 -1.64 -0.51
C TYR A 108 26.01 -3.12 -0.51
N ASP A 109 27.03 -3.51 0.26
CA ASP A 109 27.43 -4.91 0.38
C ASP A 109 26.39 -5.77 1.11
N HIS A 110 25.49 -5.13 1.88
CA HIS A 110 24.38 -5.75 2.60
C HIS A 110 23.03 -5.66 1.87
N ARG A 111 23.03 -5.31 0.59
CA ARG A 111 21.79 -5.11 -0.20
C ARG A 111 20.90 -6.35 -0.28
N GLU A 112 21.47 -7.55 -0.23
CA GLU A 112 20.70 -8.79 -0.26
C GLU A 112 19.99 -9.04 1.08
N GLU A 113 20.65 -8.75 2.20
CA GLU A 113 20.08 -8.81 3.54
C GLU A 113 18.94 -7.80 3.69
N ILE A 114 19.13 -6.58 3.19
CA ILE A 114 18.09 -5.54 3.13
C ILE A 114 16.89 -6.06 2.33
N GLY A 115 17.12 -6.59 1.13
CA GLY A 115 16.09 -7.12 0.26
C GLY A 115 15.28 -8.25 0.92
N LYS A 116 16.00 -9.21 1.55
CA LYS A 116 15.38 -10.33 2.28
C LYS A 116 14.55 -9.85 3.48
N ALA A 117 15.09 -8.92 4.27
CA ALA A 117 14.39 -8.37 5.41
C ALA A 117 13.10 -7.65 4.99
N MET A 118 13.17 -6.82 3.94
CA MET A 118 12.01 -6.08 3.42
C MET A 118 10.94 -7.00 2.82
N VAL A 119 11.30 -7.98 1.98
CA VAL A 119 10.32 -8.88 1.39
C VAL A 119 9.63 -9.76 2.43
N ASN A 120 10.34 -10.14 3.49
CA ASN A 120 9.78 -10.95 4.57
C ASN A 120 8.85 -10.14 5.47
N ARG A 121 9.20 -8.87 5.74
CA ARG A 121 8.44 -8.03 6.66
C ARG A 121 7.23 -7.36 6.03
N ILE A 122 7.33 -6.94 4.78
CA ILE A 122 6.27 -6.14 4.14
C ILE A 122 5.35 -7.08 3.37
N PRO A 123 4.10 -7.26 3.82
CA PRO A 123 3.15 -8.13 3.14
C PRO A 123 2.81 -7.57 1.76
N ASN A 124 2.37 -8.44 0.86
CA ASN A 124 1.98 -8.13 -0.52
C ASN A 124 3.13 -7.64 -1.44
N ILE A 125 4.37 -7.63 -0.97
CA ILE A 125 5.53 -7.39 -1.81
C ILE A 125 6.04 -8.73 -2.35
N ARG A 126 6.11 -8.83 -3.67
CA ARG A 126 6.68 -9.97 -4.39
C ARG A 126 8.17 -9.77 -4.63
N LEU A 127 8.58 -8.57 -5.02
CA LEU A 127 9.94 -8.24 -5.45
C LEU A 127 10.43 -6.97 -4.76
N VAL A 128 11.65 -7.00 -4.24
CA VAL A 128 12.39 -5.82 -3.76
C VAL A 128 13.52 -5.52 -4.72
N CYS A 129 13.60 -4.27 -5.18
CA CYS A 129 14.63 -3.77 -6.11
C CYS A 129 15.39 -2.59 -5.52
N ALA A 130 16.71 -2.55 -5.77
CA ALA A 130 17.48 -1.34 -5.60
C ALA A 130 17.16 -0.33 -6.72
N ASP A 131 17.00 0.94 -6.34
CA ASP A 131 16.86 2.06 -7.27
C ASP A 131 18.26 2.61 -7.62
N ASN A 132 18.71 2.37 -8.84
CA ASN A 132 19.96 2.91 -9.38
C ASN A 132 19.74 4.23 -10.13
N GLY A 133 18.59 4.88 -9.92
CA GLY A 133 18.21 6.12 -10.57
C GLY A 133 17.41 5.91 -11.87
N VAL A 134 17.39 6.93 -12.69
CA VAL A 134 16.69 6.93 -13.98
C VAL A 134 17.66 6.97 -15.13
N SER A 135 17.29 6.35 -16.25
CA SER A 135 18.14 6.28 -17.43
C SER A 135 17.35 6.61 -18.71
N GLY A 136 18.10 7.04 -19.74
CA GLY A 136 17.58 7.29 -21.07
C GLY A 136 16.68 8.52 -21.18
N GLU A 137 16.25 8.80 -22.41
CA GLU A 137 15.37 9.91 -22.77
C GLU A 137 13.99 9.81 -22.10
N PHE A 138 13.48 8.58 -21.95
CA PHE A 138 12.18 8.31 -21.33
C PHE A 138 12.21 8.26 -19.79
N ARG A 139 13.38 8.53 -19.18
CA ARG A 139 13.56 8.56 -17.72
C ARG A 139 12.98 7.33 -16.99
N VAL A 140 13.15 6.17 -17.57
CA VAL A 140 12.72 4.91 -16.96
C VAL A 140 13.65 4.55 -15.80
N ARG A 141 13.13 3.79 -14.85
CA ARG A 141 13.90 3.38 -13.68
C ARG A 141 14.92 2.32 -14.05
N ASN A 142 16.12 2.48 -13.51
CA ASN A 142 17.15 1.44 -13.53
C ASN A 142 17.07 0.66 -12.22
N LEU A 143 16.49 -0.53 -12.27
CA LEU A 143 16.22 -1.35 -11.09
C LEU A 143 17.09 -2.61 -11.09
N SER A 144 17.68 -2.91 -9.93
CA SER A 144 18.40 -4.18 -9.70
C SER A 144 17.63 -5.03 -8.68
N PRO A 145 17.14 -6.23 -9.03
CA PRO A 145 16.49 -7.12 -8.10
C PRO A 145 17.41 -7.49 -6.92
N LEU A 146 16.87 -7.38 -5.70
CA LEU A 146 17.58 -7.73 -4.46
C LEU A 146 17.06 -9.02 -3.85
N SER A 147 15.75 -9.16 -3.75
CA SER A 147 15.10 -10.34 -3.20
C SER A 147 13.68 -10.49 -3.74
N SER A 148 13.26 -11.72 -3.93
CA SER A 148 11.93 -12.08 -4.43
C SER A 148 11.29 -13.15 -3.55
N ARG A 149 9.98 -13.07 -3.36
CA ARG A 149 9.19 -14.04 -2.60
C ARG A 149 8.92 -15.32 -3.38
N ASP A 150 8.77 -15.22 -4.69
CA ASP A 150 8.42 -16.31 -5.62
C ASP A 150 9.59 -16.73 -6.53
N GLY A 151 10.76 -16.12 -6.35
CA GLY A 151 11.93 -16.34 -7.19
C GLY A 151 11.93 -15.57 -8.52
N SER A 152 10.84 -14.89 -8.87
CA SER A 152 10.76 -14.10 -10.10
C SER A 152 11.43 -12.75 -9.93
N THR A 153 12.21 -12.33 -10.93
CA THR A 153 12.80 -10.99 -11.04
C THR A 153 12.07 -10.10 -12.03
N ASP A 154 10.92 -10.55 -12.55
CA ASP A 154 10.12 -9.79 -13.50
C ASP A 154 9.59 -8.51 -12.84
N THR A 155 9.79 -7.38 -13.51
CA THR A 155 9.36 -6.05 -13.05
C THR A 155 7.99 -5.64 -13.58
N LEU A 156 7.32 -6.50 -14.35
CA LEU A 156 5.92 -6.28 -14.73
C LEU A 156 5.02 -6.44 -13.50
N THR A 157 4.23 -5.43 -13.22
CA THR A 157 3.30 -5.43 -12.08
C THR A 157 1.97 -4.80 -12.45
N ARG A 158 0.98 -4.95 -11.58
CA ARG A 158 -0.35 -4.38 -11.72
C ARG A 158 -0.64 -3.45 -10.56
N ILE A 159 -0.99 -2.22 -10.87
CA ILE A 159 -1.47 -1.23 -9.89
C ILE A 159 -2.98 -1.05 -9.99
N ARG A 160 -3.58 -0.53 -8.94
CA ARG A 160 -4.97 -0.08 -8.94
C ARG A 160 -5.01 1.42 -8.66
N GLU A 161 -5.58 2.17 -9.59
CA GLU A 161 -5.76 3.61 -9.44
C GLU A 161 -7.16 4.03 -9.89
N ASN A 162 -7.87 4.80 -9.06
CA ASN A 162 -9.24 5.27 -9.31
C ASN A 162 -10.20 4.15 -9.77
N GLY A 163 -10.06 2.95 -9.21
CA GLY A 163 -10.87 1.79 -9.57
C GLY A 163 -10.35 0.96 -10.72
N ASN A 164 -9.46 1.49 -11.55
CA ASN A 164 -8.90 0.84 -12.75
C ASN A 164 -7.64 0.04 -12.42
N TYR A 165 -7.43 -1.05 -13.17
CA TYR A 165 -6.19 -1.81 -13.13
C TYR A 165 -5.30 -1.40 -14.31
N ILE A 166 -4.05 -1.09 -14.01
CA ILE A 166 -3.03 -0.69 -14.98
C ILE A 166 -1.86 -1.64 -14.84
N LEU A 167 -1.45 -2.24 -15.97
CA LEU A 167 -0.21 -3.00 -16.05
C LEU A 167 0.94 -2.04 -16.30
N ILE A 168 2.01 -2.20 -15.53
CA ILE A 168 3.19 -1.34 -15.62
C ILE A 168 4.47 -2.14 -15.41
N ASP A 169 5.47 -1.79 -16.18
CA ASP A 169 6.86 -2.17 -15.95
C ASP A 169 7.66 -0.87 -15.72
N PRO A 170 8.06 -0.58 -14.47
CA PRO A 170 8.77 0.67 -14.16
C PRO A 170 10.15 0.78 -14.81
N THR A 171 10.69 -0.32 -15.36
CA THR A 171 11.92 -0.31 -16.15
C THR A 171 11.70 0.05 -17.62
N LYS A 172 10.45 0.08 -18.08
CA LYS A 172 10.08 0.37 -19.47
C LYS A 172 9.26 1.64 -19.63
N ALA A 173 8.51 2.03 -18.59
CA ALA A 173 7.67 3.22 -18.66
C ALA A 173 7.69 3.98 -17.34
N TYR A 174 7.68 5.31 -17.42
CA TYR A 174 7.55 6.16 -16.24
C TYR A 174 6.13 6.06 -15.66
N PHE A 175 6.06 5.95 -14.35
CA PHE A 175 4.83 6.06 -13.58
C PHE A 175 5.10 6.72 -12.23
N SER A 176 4.15 7.54 -11.77
CA SER A 176 4.16 8.10 -10.41
C SER A 176 2.75 8.06 -9.81
N SER A 177 2.60 7.38 -8.69
CA SER A 177 1.36 7.35 -7.92
C SER A 177 0.99 8.72 -7.34
N ARG A 178 1.96 9.61 -7.15
CA ARG A 178 1.75 10.97 -6.62
C ARG A 178 0.87 11.84 -7.52
N LEU A 179 0.82 11.53 -8.82
CA LEU A 179 0.01 12.25 -9.79
C LEU A 179 -1.44 11.75 -9.88
N SER A 180 -1.87 10.84 -9.03
CA SER A 180 -3.21 10.26 -9.05
C SER A 180 -4.32 11.32 -8.89
N ASN A 181 -4.13 12.29 -8.01
CA ASN A 181 -5.10 13.38 -7.79
C ASN A 181 -5.20 14.31 -9.01
N GLU A 182 -4.08 14.61 -9.67
CA GLU A 182 -4.08 15.43 -10.89
C GLU A 182 -4.79 14.72 -12.03
N ARG A 183 -4.56 13.41 -12.19
CA ARG A 183 -5.27 12.59 -13.17
C ARG A 183 -6.77 12.54 -12.91
N ARG A 184 -7.19 12.54 -11.65
CA ARG A 184 -8.60 12.65 -11.29
C ARG A 184 -9.18 14.02 -11.64
N GLY A 185 -8.45 15.10 -11.37
CA GLY A 185 -8.86 16.47 -11.77
C GLY A 185 -9.02 16.60 -13.28
N ASN A 186 -8.18 15.93 -14.09
CA ASN A 186 -8.33 15.88 -15.54
C ASN A 186 -9.64 15.20 -15.96
N LEU A 187 -10.06 14.14 -15.28
CA LEU A 187 -11.34 13.48 -15.52
C LEU A 187 -12.50 14.43 -15.21
N ASP A 188 -12.47 15.12 -14.06
CA ASP A 188 -13.53 16.05 -13.66
C ASP A 188 -13.67 17.19 -14.68
N SER A 189 -12.54 17.74 -15.15
CA SER A 189 -12.51 18.77 -16.20
C SER A 189 -13.05 18.27 -17.55
N ALA A 190 -12.74 17.03 -17.90
CA ALA A 190 -13.23 16.41 -19.13
C ALA A 190 -14.74 16.19 -19.11
N ILE A 191 -15.29 15.77 -17.97
CA ILE A 191 -16.74 15.62 -17.75
C ILE A 191 -17.43 16.99 -17.89
N GLU A 192 -16.90 18.03 -17.25
CA GLU A 192 -17.46 19.37 -17.32
C GLU A 192 -17.45 19.89 -18.77
N LEU A 193 -16.34 19.72 -19.50
CA LEU A 193 -16.24 20.10 -20.90
C LEU A 193 -17.26 19.37 -21.77
N SER A 194 -17.44 18.07 -21.60
CA SER A 194 -18.43 17.27 -22.32
C SER A 194 -19.87 17.80 -22.09
N HIS A 195 -20.19 18.15 -20.84
CA HIS A 195 -21.47 18.75 -20.48
C HIS A 195 -21.68 20.12 -21.13
N GLN A 196 -20.66 21.00 -21.09
CA GLN A 196 -20.73 22.33 -21.72
C GLN A 196 -20.92 22.24 -23.25
N LEU A 197 -20.26 21.30 -23.89
CA LEU A 197 -20.36 21.07 -25.32
C LEU A 197 -21.59 20.26 -25.72
N ASN A 198 -22.29 19.65 -24.76
CA ASN A 198 -23.41 18.73 -24.98
C ASN A 198 -23.08 17.62 -26.01
N ARG A 199 -21.87 17.09 -25.94
CA ARG A 199 -21.40 15.98 -26.80
C ARG A 199 -20.22 15.26 -26.17
N LYS A 200 -19.96 14.05 -26.66
CA LYS A 200 -18.71 13.34 -26.33
C LYS A 200 -17.48 14.14 -26.80
N ILE A 201 -16.37 13.93 -26.14
CA ILE A 201 -15.11 14.62 -26.45
C ILE A 201 -14.13 13.69 -27.15
N THR A 202 -13.25 14.27 -27.95
CA THR A 202 -12.08 13.61 -28.50
C THR A 202 -10.88 13.95 -27.63
N ILE A 203 -10.07 12.96 -27.31
CA ILE A 203 -8.91 13.12 -26.44
C ILE A 203 -7.65 12.85 -27.24
N CYS A 204 -6.61 13.64 -26.99
CA CYS A 204 -5.26 13.37 -27.47
C CYS A 204 -4.31 13.49 -26.27
N ASP A 205 -3.64 12.41 -25.93
CA ASP A 205 -2.59 12.38 -24.89
C ASP A 205 -1.26 11.96 -25.50
N PRO A 206 -0.44 12.93 -25.96
CA PRO A 206 0.85 12.65 -26.61
C PRO A 206 1.90 12.09 -25.62
N TYR A 207 1.61 12.10 -24.32
CA TYR A 207 2.50 11.63 -23.26
C TYR A 207 1.85 10.54 -22.41
N ALA A 208 0.96 9.76 -23.00
CA ALA A 208 0.14 8.77 -22.29
C ALA A 208 0.93 7.78 -21.40
N GLY A 209 2.17 7.43 -21.79
CA GLY A 209 2.96 6.43 -21.08
C GLY A 209 2.21 5.09 -21.01
N VAL A 210 1.96 4.59 -19.79
CA VAL A 210 1.13 3.39 -19.56
C VAL A 210 -0.38 3.71 -19.52
N GLY A 211 -0.78 4.92 -19.88
CA GLY A 211 -2.16 5.34 -20.03
C GLY A 211 -2.97 5.56 -18.73
N PRO A 212 -2.39 5.99 -17.61
CA PRO A 212 -3.15 6.10 -16.38
C PRO A 212 -4.25 7.18 -16.42
N SER A 213 -4.01 8.29 -17.15
CA SER A 213 -5.04 9.31 -17.39
C SER A 213 -6.13 8.79 -18.33
N LEU A 214 -5.73 8.10 -19.40
CA LEU A 214 -6.65 7.52 -20.38
C LEU A 214 -7.53 6.46 -19.75
N ALA A 215 -7.00 5.62 -18.85
CA ALA A 215 -7.79 4.62 -18.14
C ALA A 215 -8.99 5.25 -17.40
N ASN A 216 -8.79 6.38 -16.72
CA ASN A 216 -9.85 7.08 -16.01
C ASN A 216 -10.91 7.65 -16.98
N LEU A 217 -10.48 8.22 -18.08
CA LEU A 217 -11.36 8.87 -19.07
C LEU A 217 -12.18 7.86 -19.86
N LEU A 218 -11.54 6.73 -20.25
CA LEU A 218 -12.19 5.68 -21.06
C LEU A 218 -13.18 4.83 -20.27
N CYS A 219 -12.97 4.68 -18.98
CA CYS A 219 -13.90 3.96 -18.11
C CYS A 219 -15.16 4.77 -17.76
N GLN A 220 -15.21 6.04 -18.17
CA GLN A 220 -16.40 6.88 -17.98
C GLN A 220 -17.34 6.74 -19.18
N ASP A 221 -18.47 6.05 -18.96
CA ASP A 221 -19.46 5.81 -20.01
C ASP A 221 -19.96 7.09 -20.67
N GLY A 222 -19.92 7.10 -21.99
CA GLY A 222 -20.46 8.21 -22.78
C GLY A 222 -19.60 9.48 -22.81
N LEU A 223 -18.43 9.51 -22.15
CA LEU A 223 -17.56 10.68 -22.12
C LEU A 223 -16.72 10.84 -23.40
N VAL A 224 -16.09 9.76 -23.84
CA VAL A 224 -15.11 9.78 -24.93
C VAL A 224 -15.69 9.20 -26.21
N ASP A 225 -15.46 9.87 -27.33
CA ASP A 225 -15.83 9.40 -28.66
C ASP A 225 -14.63 8.75 -29.39
N THR A 226 -13.47 9.41 -29.33
CA THR A 226 -12.24 8.99 -30.02
C THR A 226 -11.02 9.37 -29.19
N ILE A 227 -9.97 8.56 -29.31
CA ILE A 227 -8.64 8.80 -28.73
C ILE A 227 -7.65 9.05 -29.85
#